data_e774076943a1a3813fb51863d1b4ef5f
#
_entry.id   e774076943a1a3813fb51863d1b4ef5f
#
_cell.length_a   1.000
_cell.length_b   1.000
_cell.length_c   1.000
_cell.angle_alpha   90.00
_cell.angle_beta   90.00
_cell.angle_gamma   90.00
#
_symmetry.space_group_name_H-M   'P 1'
#
loop_
_entity.id
_entity.type
_entity.pdbx_description
1 polymer ?
#
loop_
_entity_poly.entity_id
_entity_poly.type
_entity_poly.pdbx_seq_one_letter_code
_entity_poly.pdbx_strand_id
1 'polypeptide(L)'
;MLNRADEVAGIVYLSEVLNKDAASLSHGQKQWLEIGMLLMQEPKLMMLDEPVAGMTLNERKQTAKLLNTISQGRSVIVVEHDMNFVKEVAQTVTVLHQGAVLSEGQMADVQNDPKVIEVYLGH
;
A
#
# COMPACT_ATOMS: atom_id res chain seq x y z
N MET A 1 14.27 -8.24 -25.12
CA MET A 1 14.16 -8.59 -23.69
C MET A 1 14.15 -7.32 -22.84
N LEU A 2 13.18 -7.19 -21.95
CA LEU A 2 13.12 -6.04 -21.04
C LEU A 2 14.17 -6.19 -19.95
N ASN A 3 14.83 -5.09 -19.56
CA ASN A 3 15.70 -5.11 -18.40
C ASN A 3 14.86 -5.02 -17.11
N ARG A 4 15.49 -5.16 -15.95
CA ARG A 4 14.79 -5.16 -14.66
C ARG A 4 14.03 -3.84 -14.41
N ALA A 5 14.59 -2.71 -14.79
CA ALA A 5 13.96 -1.40 -14.63
C ALA A 5 12.68 -1.31 -15.47
N ASP A 6 12.71 -1.80 -16.70
CA ASP A 6 11.51 -1.80 -17.56
C ASP A 6 10.42 -2.70 -17.00
N GLU A 7 10.79 -3.86 -16.48
CA GLU A 7 9.83 -4.78 -15.86
C GLU A 7 9.17 -4.13 -14.65
N VAL A 8 9.95 -3.52 -13.77
CA VAL A 8 9.43 -2.87 -12.58
C VAL A 8 8.56 -1.67 -12.94
N ALA A 9 8.97 -0.88 -13.93
CA ALA A 9 8.16 0.24 -14.41
C ALA A 9 6.78 -0.22 -14.87
N GLY A 10 6.70 -1.38 -15.53
CA GLY A 10 5.42 -1.96 -15.91
C GLY A 10 4.58 -2.36 -14.71
N ILE A 11 5.20 -2.95 -13.69
CA ILE A 11 4.50 -3.35 -12.47
C ILE A 11 3.87 -2.15 -11.76
N VAL A 12 4.59 -1.03 -11.69
CA VAL A 12 4.14 0.17 -10.96
C VAL A 12 3.46 1.22 -11.86
N TYR A 13 3.00 0.82 -13.04
CA TYR A 13 2.22 1.66 -13.97
C TYR A 13 2.97 2.87 -14.51
N LEU A 14 4.28 2.79 -14.66
CA LEU A 14 5.11 3.92 -15.11
C LEU A 14 5.78 3.71 -16.47
N SER A 15 5.43 2.65 -17.20
CA SER A 15 6.05 2.35 -18.50
C SER A 15 5.96 3.52 -19.49
N GLU A 16 4.84 4.22 -19.51
CA GLU A 16 4.60 5.31 -20.46
C GLU A 16 5.32 6.61 -20.10
N VAL A 17 5.83 6.72 -18.87
CA VAL A 17 6.46 7.94 -18.37
C VAL A 17 7.93 7.76 -18.01
N LEU A 18 8.56 6.66 -18.47
CA LEU A 18 9.96 6.33 -18.16
C LEU A 18 10.95 7.43 -18.51
N ASN A 19 10.68 8.18 -19.59
CA ASN A 19 11.59 9.21 -20.08
C ASN A 19 11.24 10.62 -19.61
N LYS A 20 10.26 10.74 -18.71
CA LYS A 20 9.89 12.04 -18.15
C LYS A 20 10.69 12.30 -16.87
N ASP A 21 10.89 13.58 -16.57
CA ASP A 21 11.47 13.98 -15.29
C ASP A 21 10.56 13.54 -14.14
N ALA A 22 11.15 12.98 -13.09
CA ALA A 22 10.39 12.57 -11.91
C ALA A 22 9.58 13.75 -11.32
N ALA A 23 10.12 14.96 -11.41
CA ALA A 23 9.43 16.15 -10.91
C ALA A 23 8.12 16.44 -11.63
N SER A 24 7.96 15.94 -12.87
CA SER A 24 6.73 16.17 -13.66
C SER A 24 5.64 15.12 -13.39
N LEU A 25 5.92 14.10 -12.61
CA LEU A 25 4.95 13.06 -12.29
C LEU A 25 3.87 13.60 -11.35
N SER A 26 2.67 13.01 -11.43
CA SER A 26 1.61 13.31 -10.46
C SER A 26 2.01 12.77 -9.07
N HIS A 27 1.29 13.20 -8.04
CA HIS A 27 1.56 12.70 -6.68
C HIS A 27 1.46 11.18 -6.60
N GLY A 28 0.40 10.59 -7.16
CA GLY A 28 0.24 9.13 -7.18
C GLY A 28 1.35 8.43 -7.93
N GLN A 29 1.75 8.96 -9.08
CA GLN A 29 2.86 8.40 -9.86
C GLN A 29 4.17 8.47 -9.08
N LYS A 30 4.41 9.53 -8.31
CA LYS A 30 5.60 9.63 -7.46
C LYS A 30 5.61 8.55 -6.38
N GLN A 31 4.45 8.27 -5.79
CA GLN A 31 4.34 7.18 -4.81
C GLN A 31 4.61 5.82 -5.47
N TRP A 32 4.08 5.59 -6.66
CA TRP A 32 4.37 4.35 -7.41
C TRP A 32 5.86 4.25 -7.77
N LEU A 33 6.50 5.37 -8.09
CA LEU A 33 7.94 5.39 -8.34
C LEU A 33 8.72 4.95 -7.11
N GLU A 34 8.36 5.44 -5.93
CA GLU A 34 9.01 5.03 -4.68
C GLU A 34 8.87 3.53 -4.44
N ILE A 35 7.68 2.97 -4.67
CA ILE A 35 7.45 1.53 -4.58
C ILE A 35 8.33 0.79 -5.59
N GLY A 36 8.41 1.29 -6.82
CA GLY A 36 9.24 0.72 -7.86
C GLY A 36 10.72 0.70 -7.49
N MET A 37 11.21 1.78 -6.90
CA MET A 37 12.60 1.87 -6.44
C MET A 37 12.90 0.82 -5.38
N LEU A 38 11.96 0.57 -4.46
CA LEU A 38 12.10 -0.50 -3.48
C LEU A 38 12.11 -1.88 -4.15
N LEU A 39 11.22 -2.10 -5.12
CA LEU A 39 11.14 -3.37 -5.84
C LEU A 39 12.43 -3.70 -6.59
N MET A 40 13.15 -2.70 -7.06
CA MET A 40 14.43 -2.89 -7.74
C MET A 40 15.47 -3.56 -6.84
N GLN A 41 15.34 -3.43 -5.54
CA GLN A 41 16.24 -4.05 -4.56
C GLN A 41 15.89 -5.51 -4.28
N GLU A 42 14.82 -6.03 -4.87
CA GLU A 42 14.32 -7.39 -4.67
C GLU A 42 14.13 -7.74 -3.19
N PRO A 43 13.38 -6.93 -2.43
CA PRO A 43 13.25 -7.13 -0.99
C PRO A 43 12.38 -8.33 -0.67
N LYS A 44 12.66 -8.97 0.46
CA LYS A 44 11.79 -10.00 1.03
C LYS A 44 10.70 -9.39 1.89
N LEU A 45 10.95 -8.21 2.45
CA LEU A 45 10.02 -7.46 3.28
C LEU A 45 10.00 -6.01 2.81
N MET A 46 8.81 -5.50 2.54
CA MET A 46 8.60 -4.08 2.25
C MET A 46 7.76 -3.47 3.36
N MET A 47 8.09 -2.25 3.74
CA MET A 47 7.32 -1.48 4.71
C MET A 47 6.89 -0.17 4.06
N LEU A 48 5.60 0.07 3.99
CA LEU A 48 5.02 1.24 3.33
C LEU A 48 4.21 2.04 4.36
N ASP A 49 4.53 3.32 4.49
CA ASP A 49 3.85 4.22 5.42
C ASP A 49 2.91 5.14 4.64
N GLU A 50 1.62 4.97 4.86
CA GLU A 50 0.54 5.74 4.23
C GLU A 50 0.69 5.83 2.71
N PRO A 51 0.77 4.68 2.00
CA PRO A 51 1.09 4.67 0.57
C PRO A 51 0.03 5.28 -0.34
N VAL A 52 -1.19 5.51 0.16
CA VAL A 52 -2.28 6.09 -0.64
C VAL A 52 -2.64 7.52 -0.23
N ALA A 53 -1.85 8.13 0.65
CA ALA A 53 -2.10 9.51 1.07
C ALA A 53 -2.10 10.45 -0.14
N GLY A 54 -3.14 11.28 -0.25
CA GLY A 54 -3.25 12.24 -1.35
C GLY A 54 -3.63 11.67 -2.70
N MET A 55 -3.94 10.38 -2.79
CA MET A 55 -4.36 9.75 -4.04
C MET A 55 -5.85 9.90 -4.29
N THR A 56 -6.22 9.94 -5.57
CA THR A 56 -7.62 9.85 -6.00
C THR A 56 -8.16 8.46 -5.69
N LEU A 57 -9.49 8.31 -5.72
CA LEU A 57 -10.13 7.01 -5.53
C LEU A 57 -9.63 5.97 -6.53
N ASN A 58 -9.49 6.36 -7.80
CA ASN A 58 -9.01 5.47 -8.84
C ASN A 58 -7.56 5.04 -8.59
N GLU A 59 -6.71 5.98 -8.20
CA GLU A 59 -5.31 5.68 -7.87
C GLU A 59 -5.20 4.75 -6.67
N ARG A 60 -6.07 4.91 -5.66
CA ARG A 60 -6.10 3.99 -4.51
C ARG A 60 -6.46 2.58 -4.94
N LYS A 61 -7.43 2.43 -5.84
CA LYS A 61 -7.81 1.11 -6.37
C LYS A 61 -6.67 0.47 -7.14
N GLN A 62 -5.96 1.25 -7.95
CA GLN A 62 -4.79 0.75 -8.68
C GLN A 62 -3.68 0.36 -7.71
N THR A 63 -3.47 1.14 -6.65
CA THR A 63 -2.46 0.83 -5.63
C THR A 63 -2.81 -0.45 -4.88
N ALA A 64 -4.09 -0.67 -4.57
CA ALA A 64 -4.53 -1.92 -3.93
C ALA A 64 -4.19 -3.12 -4.81
N LYS A 65 -4.44 -3.05 -6.11
CA LYS A 65 -4.08 -4.12 -7.05
C LYS A 65 -2.57 -4.31 -7.10
N LEU A 66 -1.82 -3.22 -7.11
CA LEU A 66 -0.36 -3.26 -7.12
C LEU A 66 0.17 -4.00 -5.88
N LEU A 67 -0.32 -3.64 -4.70
CA LEU A 67 0.13 -4.29 -3.47
C LEU A 67 -0.23 -5.78 -3.42
N ASN A 68 -1.41 -6.15 -3.92
CA ASN A 68 -1.78 -7.55 -4.00
C ASN A 68 -0.87 -8.33 -4.95
N THR A 69 -0.41 -7.70 -6.02
CA THR A 69 0.53 -8.31 -6.96
C THR A 69 1.92 -8.48 -6.34
N ILE A 70 2.45 -7.42 -5.74
CA ILE A 70 3.82 -7.45 -5.21
C ILE A 70 3.97 -8.23 -3.91
N SER A 71 2.86 -8.49 -3.21
CA SER A 71 2.89 -9.30 -1.98
C SER A 71 3.00 -10.80 -2.26
N GLN A 72 2.90 -11.21 -3.52
CA GLN A 72 3.11 -12.60 -3.89
C GLN A 72 4.61 -12.90 -3.85
N GLY A 73 5.01 -13.77 -2.94
CA GLY A 73 6.41 -14.14 -2.78
C GLY A 73 7.22 -13.23 -1.88
N ARG A 74 6.61 -12.24 -1.25
CA ARG A 74 7.28 -11.37 -0.26
C ARG A 74 6.28 -10.90 0.78
N SER A 75 6.79 -10.37 1.88
CA SER A 75 5.96 -9.79 2.93
C SER A 75 5.86 -8.28 2.74
N VAL A 76 4.67 -7.73 2.90
CA VAL A 76 4.44 -6.28 2.81
C VAL A 76 3.70 -5.86 4.08
N ILE A 77 4.26 -4.87 4.77
CA ILE A 77 3.63 -4.24 5.93
C ILE A 77 3.20 -2.84 5.49
N VAL A 78 1.93 -2.53 5.70
CA VAL A 78 1.36 -1.23 5.33
C VAL A 78 0.85 -0.55 6.60
N VAL A 79 1.28 0.67 6.84
CA VAL A 79 0.73 1.54 7.89
C VAL A 79 -0.28 2.46 7.24
N GLU A 80 -1.55 2.36 7.64
CA GLU A 80 -2.61 3.08 6.96
C GLU A 80 -3.78 3.37 7.91
N HIS A 81 -4.52 4.41 7.62
CA HIS A 81 -5.77 4.75 8.33
C HIS A 81 -6.98 4.76 7.40
N ASP A 82 -6.79 4.54 6.11
CA ASP A 82 -7.88 4.39 5.14
C ASP A 82 -8.43 2.98 5.24
N MET A 83 -9.54 2.82 5.94
CA MET A 83 -10.11 1.51 6.24
C MET A 83 -10.57 0.76 4.99
N ASN A 84 -11.06 1.48 3.98
CA ASN A 84 -11.48 0.85 2.72
C ASN A 84 -10.28 0.25 1.99
N PHE A 85 -9.16 0.98 1.98
CA PHE A 85 -7.93 0.49 1.37
C PHE A 85 -7.38 -0.73 2.13
N VAL A 86 -7.32 -0.65 3.46
CA VAL A 86 -6.87 -1.76 4.30
C VAL A 86 -7.71 -3.00 4.03
N LYS A 87 -9.02 -2.85 3.93
CA LYS A 87 -9.95 -3.95 3.65
C LYS A 87 -9.63 -4.66 2.33
N GLU A 88 -9.18 -3.91 1.32
CA GLU A 88 -8.86 -4.47 0.02
C GLU A 88 -7.52 -5.22 -0.03
N VAL A 89 -6.56 -4.85 0.82
CA VAL A 89 -5.20 -5.37 0.70
C VAL A 89 -4.74 -6.25 1.85
N ALA A 90 -5.29 -6.08 3.05
CA ALA A 90 -4.76 -6.74 4.23
C ALA A 90 -5.29 -8.15 4.41
N GLN A 91 -4.41 -9.08 4.76
CA GLN A 91 -4.78 -10.41 5.24
C GLN A 91 -4.93 -10.38 6.75
N THR A 92 -3.97 -9.78 7.44
CA THR A 92 -4.01 -9.59 8.89
C THR A 92 -3.92 -8.11 9.18
N VAL A 93 -4.79 -7.63 10.06
CA VAL A 93 -4.82 -6.22 10.49
C VAL A 93 -4.47 -6.15 11.96
N THR A 94 -3.50 -5.30 12.30
CA THR A 94 -3.13 -5.00 13.68
C THR A 94 -3.51 -3.54 13.93
N VAL A 95 -4.38 -3.32 14.91
CA VAL A 95 -4.79 -1.96 15.29
C VAL A 95 -3.98 -1.51 16.49
N LEU A 96 -3.26 -0.41 16.33
CA LEU A 96 -2.47 0.19 17.40
C LEU A 96 -3.21 1.39 17.97
N HIS A 97 -3.12 1.55 19.29
CA HIS A 97 -3.67 2.69 19.99
C HIS A 97 -2.80 2.99 21.20
N GLN A 98 -2.32 4.23 21.28
CA GLN A 98 -1.47 4.68 22.39
C GLN A 98 -0.27 3.76 22.66
N GLY A 99 0.35 3.30 21.58
CA GLY A 99 1.57 2.49 21.67
C GLY A 99 1.35 1.01 22.00
N ALA A 100 0.10 0.54 22.01
CA ALA A 100 -0.22 -0.85 22.31
C ALA A 100 -1.13 -1.45 21.25
N VAL A 101 -1.09 -2.78 21.12
CA VAL A 101 -2.00 -3.50 20.22
C VAL A 101 -3.39 -3.50 20.85
N LEU A 102 -4.34 -2.89 20.15
CA LEU A 102 -5.73 -2.84 20.57
C LEU A 102 -6.51 -4.07 20.09
N SER A 103 -6.25 -4.51 18.87
CA SER A 103 -6.92 -5.64 18.25
C SER A 103 -6.07 -6.16 17.11
N GLU A 104 -6.16 -7.46 16.81
CA GLU A 104 -5.44 -8.07 15.71
C GLU A 104 -6.23 -9.25 15.16
N GLY A 105 -6.28 -9.37 13.84
CA GLY A 105 -6.95 -10.46 13.16
C GLY A 105 -7.35 -10.10 11.75
N GLN A 106 -8.31 -10.83 11.21
CA GLN A 106 -8.86 -10.51 9.89
C GLN A 106 -9.67 -9.22 9.99
N MET A 107 -9.74 -8.50 8.89
CA MET A 107 -10.44 -7.20 8.85
C MET A 107 -11.90 -7.33 9.35
N ALA A 108 -12.60 -8.39 8.95
CA ALA A 108 -13.98 -8.60 9.37
C ALA A 108 -14.13 -8.67 10.90
N ASP A 109 -13.17 -9.30 11.57
CA ASP A 109 -13.18 -9.42 13.02
C ASP A 109 -12.75 -8.12 13.70
N VAL A 110 -11.70 -7.51 13.18
CA VAL A 110 -11.14 -6.28 13.74
C VAL A 110 -12.14 -5.13 13.67
N GLN A 111 -12.81 -4.96 12.53
CA GLN A 111 -13.78 -3.87 12.36
C GLN A 111 -15.02 -4.03 13.24
N ASN A 112 -15.30 -5.23 13.72
CA ASN A 112 -16.42 -5.52 14.62
C ASN A 112 -16.01 -5.61 16.10
N ASP A 113 -14.72 -5.44 16.39
CA ASP A 113 -14.24 -5.43 17.77
C ASP A 113 -14.76 -4.15 18.47
N PRO A 114 -15.48 -4.28 19.60
CA PRO A 114 -16.01 -3.11 20.32
C PRO A 114 -14.95 -2.06 20.67
N LYS A 115 -13.72 -2.50 20.98
CA LYS A 115 -12.62 -1.58 21.30
C LYS A 115 -12.22 -0.73 20.09
N VAL A 116 -12.18 -1.34 18.90
CA VAL A 116 -11.85 -0.64 17.64
C VAL A 116 -12.96 0.32 17.27
N ILE A 117 -14.22 -0.12 17.39
CA ILE A 117 -15.39 0.72 17.11
C ILE A 117 -15.36 1.96 17.99
N GLU A 118 -15.13 1.79 19.27
CA GLU A 118 -15.08 2.90 20.23
C GLU A 118 -14.01 3.95 19.87
N VAL A 119 -12.81 3.49 19.49
CA VAL A 119 -11.66 4.38 19.26
C VAL A 119 -11.63 4.98 17.87
N TYR A 120 -11.96 4.21 16.84
CA TYR A 120 -11.73 4.61 15.45
C TYR A 120 -12.99 4.73 14.59
N LEU A 121 -14.04 4.01 14.91
CA LEU A 121 -15.22 3.90 14.05
C LEU A 121 -16.50 4.38 14.72
N GLY A 122 -16.48 4.54 16.00
CA GLY A 122 -17.67 4.55 16.84
C GLY A 122 -18.23 5.91 17.19
N HIS A 123 -18.30 6.75 16.25
CA HIS A 123 -18.89 8.06 16.61
C HIS A 123 -20.24 8.26 15.95
#